data_e83916b70226bfeda20f1bdc7de0c3d5
#
_entry.id   e83916b70226bfeda20f1bdc7de0c3d5
#
_cell.length_a   1.000
_cell.length_b   1.000
_cell.length_c   1.000
_cell.angle_alpha   90.00
_cell.angle_beta   90.00
_cell.angle_gamma   90.00
#
_symmetry.space_group_name_H-M   'P 1'
#
loop_
_entity.id
_entity.type
_entity.pdbx_description
1 polymer ?
#
loop_
_entity_poly.entity_id
_entity_poly.type
_entity_poly.pdbx_seq_one_letter_code
_entity_poly.pdbx_strand_id
1 'polypeptide(L)'
;MRVPSVTLPLLVGATALAACVSGAPVETGPPNVPEFKPAFAGQTRAEAVATRTPLQVTEIASGFDRPWAIAFLPDRRMLVTEKPTGHLFIVTADGRKSPPVAGIPPVDGRGQGGLLDVELGPDFATSRRIYWTYYEPREGGNGLTVARGRLIDGAQPRIENLQITFRMLPTMESTQHCGGRLVFAPDTTLFVVLGERSIMPGRKQAQDLGSHLGKVVRINPDGSVPRDNPFVNRPGVRPEIWSYGHRNILSAALDARNQLWVVEMGPRGGDELNLVQRAKDYGWPTIGYGEEYSGRPIHRSTQAPGMEQPVYYWDPVIAPSGLTIYSGPLFPEWRGNLLIGGLASQALIRLVLRNNRVVGEERLLTHLHSRIREVVQGPEGALYLLTDESNGKLLKITPR
;
A
#
# COMPACT_ATOMS: atom_id res chain seq x y z
N MET A 1 69.10 16.77 -47.77
CA MET A 1 67.85 17.33 -47.22
C MET A 1 67.41 16.45 -46.01
N ARG A 2 67.53 16.98 -44.83
CA ARG A 2 67.10 16.26 -43.59
C ARG A 2 65.70 16.74 -43.24
N VAL A 3 64.77 15.80 -43.06
CA VAL A 3 63.38 16.06 -42.58
C VAL A 3 63.38 16.05 -41.07
N PRO A 4 62.81 17.03 -40.35
CA PRO A 4 62.69 16.97 -38.87
C PRO A 4 61.54 16.13 -38.44
N SER A 5 61.80 15.24 -37.48
CA SER A 5 60.80 14.43 -36.78
C SER A 5 60.03 15.29 -35.74
N VAL A 6 58.71 15.37 -35.87
CA VAL A 6 57.82 16.01 -34.90
C VAL A 6 57.35 14.93 -33.94
N THR A 7 57.76 15.03 -32.69
CA THR A 7 57.24 14.22 -31.57
C THR A 7 56.02 14.89 -30.99
N LEU A 8 54.86 14.21 -31.07
CA LEU A 8 53.61 14.62 -30.43
C LEU A 8 53.60 14.10 -29.00
N PRO A 9 53.26 14.90 -27.96
CA PRO A 9 53.14 14.40 -26.61
C PRO A 9 51.79 13.68 -26.44
N LEU A 10 51.83 12.45 -25.90
CA LEU A 10 50.66 11.69 -25.43
C LEU A 10 50.12 12.40 -24.18
N LEU A 11 48.93 13.00 -24.29
CA LEU A 11 48.16 13.40 -23.13
C LEU A 11 47.47 12.14 -22.52
N VAL A 12 47.98 11.69 -21.39
CA VAL A 12 47.29 10.69 -20.54
C VAL A 12 46.20 11.42 -19.79
N GLY A 13 44.97 11.31 -20.26
CA GLY A 13 43.80 11.80 -19.55
C GLY A 13 43.54 10.91 -18.33
N ALA A 14 43.82 11.42 -17.14
CA ALA A 14 43.37 10.80 -15.86
C ALA A 14 41.86 10.96 -15.76
N THR A 15 41.09 9.91 -16.06
CA THR A 15 39.68 9.80 -15.69
C THR A 15 39.59 9.65 -14.16
N ALA A 16 39.30 10.76 -13.48
CA ALA A 16 38.92 10.72 -12.08
C ALA A 16 37.58 9.97 -11.98
N LEU A 17 37.62 8.73 -11.52
CA LEU A 17 36.40 8.07 -10.97
C LEU A 17 35.99 8.89 -9.76
N ALA A 18 34.91 9.67 -9.89
CA ALA A 18 34.20 10.23 -8.77
C ALA A 18 33.64 9.05 -7.96
N ALA A 19 34.30 8.71 -6.86
CA ALA A 19 33.74 7.83 -5.85
C ALA A 19 32.45 8.50 -5.35
N CYS A 20 31.28 7.96 -5.69
CA CYS A 20 30.04 8.31 -5.04
C CYS A 20 30.21 7.93 -3.56
N VAL A 21 30.46 8.92 -2.70
CA VAL A 21 30.31 8.73 -1.26
C VAL A 21 28.82 8.46 -1.04
N SER A 22 28.45 7.18 -0.88
CA SER A 22 27.11 6.83 -0.48
C SER A 22 26.91 7.35 0.95
N GLY A 23 25.84 8.13 1.18
CA GLY A 23 25.44 8.57 2.51
C GLY A 23 25.07 7.37 3.38
N ALA A 24 25.12 7.54 4.70
CA ALA A 24 24.67 6.51 5.62
C ALA A 24 23.16 6.27 5.43
N PRO A 25 22.66 5.04 5.61
CA PRO A 25 21.21 4.75 5.62
C PRO A 25 20.55 5.38 6.85
N VAL A 26 19.21 5.44 6.82
CA VAL A 26 18.42 5.83 8.00
C VAL A 26 18.75 4.88 9.15
N GLU A 27 19.02 5.44 10.34
CA GLU A 27 19.25 4.63 11.53
C GLU A 27 17.97 3.92 11.96
N THR A 28 17.98 2.61 11.93
CA THR A 28 16.80 1.76 12.25
C THR A 28 17.14 0.61 13.22
N GLY A 29 18.37 0.61 13.75
CA GLY A 29 18.88 -0.50 14.56
C GLY A 29 19.34 -1.72 13.75
N PRO A 30 19.80 -2.79 14.42
CA PRO A 30 20.27 -3.99 13.76
C PRO A 30 19.11 -4.76 13.10
N PRO A 31 19.38 -5.51 12.01
CA PRO A 31 18.37 -6.37 11.42
C PRO A 31 17.96 -7.50 12.38
N ASN A 32 16.71 -7.94 12.29
CA ASN A 32 16.21 -9.09 13.06
C ASN A 32 16.78 -10.41 12.53
N VAL A 33 17.03 -10.49 11.23
CA VAL A 33 17.52 -11.68 10.53
C VAL A 33 18.79 -11.33 9.75
N PRO A 34 19.94 -11.13 10.45
CA PRO A 34 21.17 -10.62 9.83
C PRO A 34 21.82 -11.60 8.83
N GLU A 35 21.46 -12.88 8.86
CA GLU A 35 21.88 -13.87 7.89
C GLU A 35 21.21 -13.73 6.51
N PHE A 36 20.04 -13.15 6.44
CA PHE A 36 19.35 -12.90 5.17
C PHE A 36 19.96 -11.69 4.44
N LYS A 37 20.55 -11.96 3.29
CA LYS A 37 21.22 -10.94 2.49
C LYS A 37 20.33 -10.49 1.34
N PRO A 38 20.37 -9.19 0.98
CA PRO A 38 19.61 -8.67 -0.16
C PRO A 38 20.02 -9.42 -1.45
N ALA A 39 19.04 -9.63 -2.33
CA ALA A 39 19.24 -10.26 -3.64
C ALA A 39 20.07 -9.37 -4.58
N PHE A 40 20.05 -8.06 -4.36
CA PHE A 40 20.82 -7.08 -5.13
C PHE A 40 21.14 -5.84 -4.27
N ALA A 41 22.13 -5.07 -4.69
CA ALA A 41 22.54 -3.85 -4.01
C ALA A 41 21.40 -2.82 -3.98
N GLY A 42 21.18 -2.17 -2.82
CA GLY A 42 20.14 -1.16 -2.62
C GLY A 42 18.72 -1.71 -2.42
N GLN A 43 18.55 -3.04 -2.25
CA GLN A 43 17.24 -3.64 -1.97
C GLN A 43 16.75 -3.35 -0.55
N THR A 44 17.60 -2.89 0.34
CA THR A 44 17.30 -2.50 1.71
C THR A 44 18.25 -1.40 2.16
N ARG A 45 17.94 -0.70 3.24
CA ARG A 45 18.81 0.30 3.89
C ARG A 45 19.39 1.30 2.89
N ALA A 46 18.51 1.90 2.07
CA ALA A 46 18.88 2.94 1.12
C ALA A 46 19.48 4.15 1.85
N GLU A 47 20.25 4.96 1.13
CA GLU A 47 20.85 6.20 1.64
C GLU A 47 19.81 7.11 2.27
N ALA A 48 20.11 7.68 3.42
CA ALA A 48 19.27 8.68 4.06
C ALA A 48 19.22 9.96 3.22
N VAL A 49 18.01 10.42 2.96
CA VAL A 49 17.75 11.68 2.25
C VAL A 49 16.93 12.60 3.14
N ALA A 50 16.96 13.91 2.89
CA ALA A 50 16.23 14.89 3.66
C ALA A 50 15.37 15.79 2.80
N THR A 51 14.13 15.99 3.22
CA THR A 51 13.23 17.02 2.70
C THR A 51 13.74 18.39 3.09
N ARG A 52 13.83 19.29 2.12
CA ARG A 52 14.30 20.67 2.36
C ARG A 52 13.18 21.61 2.76
N THR A 53 11.97 21.34 2.29
CA THR A 53 10.78 22.14 2.57
C THR A 53 10.31 21.88 4.01
N PRO A 54 10.30 22.87 4.91
CA PRO A 54 9.75 22.69 6.24
C PRO A 54 8.27 22.31 6.19
N LEU A 55 7.87 21.33 7.00
CA LEU A 55 6.51 20.82 7.03
C LEU A 55 5.68 21.52 8.09
N GLN A 56 4.44 21.83 7.76
CA GLN A 56 3.39 22.22 8.69
C GLN A 56 2.37 21.09 8.79
N VAL A 57 2.08 20.66 10.02
CA VAL A 57 1.05 19.69 10.37
C VAL A 57 -0.15 20.43 10.94
N THR A 58 -1.31 20.23 10.38
CA THR A 58 -2.59 20.79 10.86
C THR A 58 -3.55 19.66 11.16
N GLU A 59 -4.08 19.58 12.37
CA GLU A 59 -5.19 18.69 12.70
C GLU A 59 -6.48 19.27 12.10
N ILE A 60 -7.10 18.50 11.21
CA ILE A 60 -8.36 18.87 10.56
C ILE A 60 -9.56 18.35 11.37
N ALA A 61 -9.47 17.11 11.84
CA ALA A 61 -10.51 16.48 12.67
C ALA A 61 -9.90 15.40 13.55
N SER A 62 -10.59 15.07 14.63
CA SER A 62 -10.23 14.00 15.55
C SER A 62 -11.48 13.24 16.04
N GLY A 63 -11.30 12.30 16.95
CA GLY A 63 -12.40 11.51 17.50
C GLY A 63 -12.91 10.43 16.53
N PHE A 64 -12.03 9.87 15.70
CA PHE A 64 -12.30 8.66 14.94
C PHE A 64 -11.80 7.42 15.71
N ASP A 65 -12.56 6.33 15.68
CA ASP A 65 -12.05 5.06 16.22
C ASP A 65 -11.29 4.30 15.12
N ARG A 66 -9.96 4.35 15.17
CA ARG A 66 -9.06 3.67 14.22
C ARG A 66 -9.48 3.87 12.77
N PRO A 67 -9.50 5.12 12.27
CA PRO A 67 -9.86 5.41 10.88
C PRO A 67 -8.91 4.69 9.93
N TRP A 68 -9.44 4.27 8.75
CA TRP A 68 -8.65 3.41 7.86
C TRP A 68 -8.35 4.06 6.50
N ALA A 69 -9.30 4.70 5.85
CA ALA A 69 -9.13 5.28 4.51
C ALA A 69 -9.76 6.65 4.35
N ILE A 70 -9.25 7.41 3.38
CA ILE A 70 -9.77 8.70 2.93
C ILE A 70 -10.00 8.65 1.42
N ALA A 71 -11.19 9.09 0.96
CA ALA A 71 -11.43 9.40 -0.45
C ALA A 71 -11.97 10.83 -0.59
N PHE A 72 -11.42 11.62 -1.52
CA PHE A 72 -11.88 12.99 -1.74
C PHE A 72 -13.10 13.05 -2.65
N LEU A 73 -14.15 13.71 -2.20
CA LEU A 73 -15.27 14.12 -3.05
C LEU A 73 -14.88 15.31 -3.96
N PRO A 74 -15.55 15.49 -5.11
CA PRO A 74 -15.23 16.58 -6.03
C PRO A 74 -15.30 18.00 -5.43
N ASP A 75 -16.08 18.17 -4.37
CA ASP A 75 -16.23 19.42 -3.62
C ASP A 75 -15.21 19.55 -2.45
N ARG A 76 -14.18 18.72 -2.42
CA ARG A 76 -13.11 18.67 -1.43
C ARG A 76 -13.52 18.16 -0.04
N ARG A 77 -14.75 17.73 0.17
CA ARG A 77 -15.10 16.93 1.34
C ARG A 77 -14.44 15.56 1.22
N MET A 78 -14.37 14.86 2.32
CA MET A 78 -13.69 13.56 2.40
C MET A 78 -14.66 12.50 2.89
N LEU A 79 -14.62 11.34 2.29
CA LEU A 79 -15.13 10.10 2.89
C LEU A 79 -14.04 9.55 3.81
N VAL A 80 -14.40 9.24 5.05
CA VAL A 80 -13.47 8.65 6.02
C VAL A 80 -14.12 7.41 6.63
N THR A 81 -13.44 6.28 6.54
CA THR A 81 -13.90 5.02 7.15
C THR A 81 -13.36 4.84 8.56
N GLU A 82 -14.19 4.31 9.45
CA GLU A 82 -13.78 3.79 10.75
C GLU A 82 -13.81 2.27 10.74
N LYS A 83 -12.67 1.67 11.01
CA LYS A 83 -12.47 0.23 10.85
C LYS A 83 -13.36 -0.61 11.78
N PRO A 84 -13.28 -0.47 13.12
CA PRO A 84 -13.97 -1.41 14.02
C PRO A 84 -15.48 -1.20 14.07
N THR A 85 -15.94 0.04 13.91
CA THR A 85 -17.36 0.40 14.03
C THR A 85 -18.16 0.13 12.75
N GLY A 86 -17.46 0.05 11.61
CA GLY A 86 -18.11 -0.02 10.29
C GLY A 86 -18.73 1.31 9.86
N HIS A 87 -18.36 2.43 10.48
CA HIS A 87 -18.89 3.74 10.12
C HIS A 87 -18.11 4.34 8.93
N LEU A 88 -18.86 4.96 8.04
CA LEU A 88 -18.37 5.85 6.99
C LEU A 88 -18.88 7.25 7.29
N PHE A 89 -17.99 8.25 7.28
CA PHE A 89 -18.35 9.65 7.48
C PHE A 89 -18.06 10.48 6.24
N ILE A 90 -18.86 11.54 6.04
CA ILE A 90 -18.51 12.67 5.18
C ILE A 90 -17.92 13.75 6.08
N VAL A 91 -16.67 14.12 5.81
CA VAL A 91 -15.93 15.13 6.57
C VAL A 91 -15.71 16.34 5.71
N THR A 92 -16.08 17.53 6.20
CA THR A 92 -15.88 18.80 5.49
C THR A 92 -14.41 19.22 5.57
N ALA A 93 -13.99 20.16 4.70
CA ALA A 93 -12.62 20.67 4.70
C ALA A 93 -12.20 21.36 6.01
N ASP A 94 -13.19 21.87 6.77
CA ASP A 94 -13.02 22.46 8.11
C ASP A 94 -13.19 21.44 9.26
N GLY A 95 -13.29 20.13 8.94
CA GLY A 95 -13.22 19.03 9.89
C GLY A 95 -14.55 18.60 10.53
N ARG A 96 -15.69 19.16 10.11
CA ARG A 96 -17.01 18.73 10.62
C ARG A 96 -17.38 17.37 10.05
N LYS A 97 -17.73 16.43 10.93
CA LYS A 97 -18.20 15.08 10.56
C LYS A 97 -19.72 15.08 10.37
N SER A 98 -20.20 14.40 9.35
CA SER A 98 -21.62 14.06 9.20
C SER A 98 -22.04 13.02 10.26
N PRO A 99 -23.36 12.75 10.44
CA PRO A 99 -23.79 11.46 10.95
C PRO A 99 -23.17 10.32 10.12
N PRO A 100 -23.03 9.10 10.68
CA PRO A 100 -22.59 7.95 9.91
C PRO A 100 -23.47 7.73 8.67
N VAL A 101 -22.86 7.44 7.54
CA VAL A 101 -23.56 7.11 6.29
C VAL A 101 -24.33 5.81 6.50
N ALA A 102 -25.65 5.87 6.41
CA ALA A 102 -26.50 4.70 6.57
C ALA A 102 -26.39 3.72 5.38
N GLY A 103 -26.67 2.44 5.60
CA GLY A 103 -26.69 1.43 4.54
C GLY A 103 -25.35 0.74 4.30
N ILE A 104 -24.33 0.99 5.09
CA ILE A 104 -23.12 0.14 5.13
C ILE A 104 -23.49 -1.20 5.80
N PRO A 105 -23.16 -2.36 5.20
CA PRO A 105 -23.45 -3.66 5.80
C PRO A 105 -22.73 -3.88 7.14
N PRO A 106 -23.22 -4.78 7.99
CA PRO A 106 -22.51 -5.18 9.21
C PRO A 106 -21.09 -5.70 8.90
N VAL A 107 -20.13 -5.32 9.73
CA VAL A 107 -18.72 -5.70 9.57
C VAL A 107 -18.23 -6.55 10.73
N ASP A 108 -17.29 -7.46 10.49
CA ASP A 108 -16.48 -8.08 11.53
C ASP A 108 -15.31 -7.15 11.88
N GLY A 109 -15.51 -6.28 12.87
CA GLY A 109 -14.54 -5.28 13.32
C GLY A 109 -13.42 -5.81 14.21
N ARG A 110 -13.36 -7.12 14.47
CA ARG A 110 -12.31 -7.72 15.30
C ARG A 110 -10.93 -7.60 14.66
N GLY A 111 -9.92 -7.37 15.46
CA GLY A 111 -8.51 -7.34 15.06
C GLY A 111 -8.19 -6.35 13.94
N GLN A 112 -7.77 -6.85 12.78
CA GLN A 112 -7.48 -6.05 11.59
C GLN A 112 -8.67 -5.92 10.64
N GLY A 113 -9.77 -6.63 10.89
CA GLY A 113 -11.02 -6.56 10.12
C GLY A 113 -11.80 -5.28 10.33
N GLY A 114 -12.99 -5.19 9.72
CA GLY A 114 -13.90 -4.06 9.82
C GLY A 114 -14.21 -3.41 8.48
N LEU A 115 -14.59 -2.13 8.49
CA LEU A 115 -14.70 -1.29 7.30
C LEU A 115 -13.33 -0.74 6.94
N LEU A 116 -12.85 -1.05 5.74
CA LEU A 116 -11.47 -0.75 5.34
C LEU A 116 -11.44 0.39 4.32
N ASP A 117 -11.21 0.08 3.06
CA ASP A 117 -11.04 1.09 2.02
C ASP A 117 -12.36 1.68 1.49
N VAL A 118 -12.28 2.87 0.95
CA VAL A 118 -13.36 3.51 0.19
C VAL A 118 -12.79 4.29 -0.97
N GLU A 119 -13.39 4.09 -2.17
CA GLU A 119 -12.98 4.75 -3.40
C GLU A 119 -14.19 5.28 -4.17
N LEU A 120 -14.02 6.38 -4.90
CA LEU A 120 -15.02 6.85 -5.83
C LEU A 120 -14.99 6.02 -7.10
N GLY A 121 -16.16 5.68 -7.62
CA GLY A 121 -16.25 5.05 -8.95
C GLY A 121 -15.69 5.98 -10.05
N PRO A 122 -15.11 5.43 -11.13
CA PRO A 122 -14.58 6.23 -12.23
C PRO A 122 -15.63 7.17 -12.86
N ASP A 123 -16.89 6.80 -12.74
CA ASP A 123 -18.07 7.53 -13.22
C ASP A 123 -18.79 8.34 -12.12
N PHE A 124 -18.14 8.58 -10.98
CA PHE A 124 -18.77 9.19 -9.78
C PHE A 124 -19.50 10.51 -10.08
N ALA A 125 -18.98 11.33 -10.97
CA ALA A 125 -19.61 12.62 -11.31
C ALA A 125 -21.08 12.48 -11.75
N THR A 126 -21.41 11.39 -12.43
CA THR A 126 -22.75 11.07 -12.94
C THR A 126 -23.48 10.02 -12.11
N SER A 127 -22.80 8.97 -11.72
CA SER A 127 -23.40 7.83 -11.00
C SER A 127 -23.53 8.04 -9.50
N ARG A 128 -22.69 8.90 -8.92
CA ARG A 128 -22.50 9.06 -7.46
C ARG A 128 -22.10 7.76 -6.77
N ARG A 129 -21.51 6.83 -7.51
CA ARG A 129 -21.17 5.49 -7.03
C ARG A 129 -19.86 5.52 -6.29
N ILE A 130 -19.84 4.87 -5.10
CA ILE A 130 -18.64 4.59 -4.32
C ILE A 130 -18.45 3.09 -4.19
N TYR A 131 -17.22 2.67 -3.96
CA TYR A 131 -16.79 1.30 -3.70
C TYR A 131 -16.12 1.26 -2.35
N TRP A 132 -16.31 0.15 -1.61
CA TRP A 132 -15.62 -0.04 -0.34
C TRP A 132 -15.32 -1.50 -0.09
N THR A 133 -14.35 -1.74 0.76
CA THR A 133 -14.02 -3.08 1.26
C THR A 133 -14.36 -3.19 2.73
N TYR A 134 -14.83 -4.36 3.10
CA TYR A 134 -15.12 -4.67 4.50
C TYR A 134 -14.97 -6.17 4.77
N TYR A 135 -14.78 -6.51 6.02
CA TYR A 135 -14.82 -7.91 6.45
C TYR A 135 -16.26 -8.30 6.75
N GLU A 136 -16.80 -9.13 5.87
CA GLU A 136 -18.18 -9.65 5.96
C GLU A 136 -18.21 -10.84 6.91
N PRO A 137 -19.01 -10.81 7.99
CA PRO A 137 -19.29 -11.99 8.78
C PRO A 137 -20.02 -13.04 7.91
N ARG A 138 -19.53 -14.28 7.93
CA ARG A 138 -20.06 -15.39 7.11
C ARG A 138 -20.09 -16.66 7.93
N GLU A 139 -20.89 -17.65 7.50
CA GLU A 139 -20.79 -18.99 8.05
C GLU A 139 -19.36 -19.53 7.95
N GLY A 140 -18.83 -20.04 9.06
CA GLY A 140 -17.45 -20.53 9.16
C GLY A 140 -16.39 -19.45 9.30
N GLY A 141 -16.78 -18.18 9.60
CA GLY A 141 -15.83 -17.10 9.87
C GLY A 141 -16.14 -15.77 9.20
N ASN A 142 -15.18 -15.26 8.44
CA ASN A 142 -15.29 -13.98 7.74
C ASN A 142 -14.47 -13.99 6.44
N GLY A 143 -14.65 -12.94 5.64
CA GLY A 143 -13.85 -12.74 4.43
C GLY A 143 -13.99 -11.34 3.89
N LEU A 144 -12.93 -10.87 3.19
CA LEU A 144 -13.02 -9.59 2.51
C LEU A 144 -14.13 -9.60 1.46
N THR A 145 -14.89 -8.53 1.44
CA THR A 145 -15.97 -8.28 0.47
C THR A 145 -15.78 -6.90 -0.11
N VAL A 146 -15.96 -6.78 -1.42
CA VAL A 146 -16.06 -5.50 -2.13
C VAL A 146 -17.54 -5.23 -2.39
N ALA A 147 -18.01 -4.09 -1.93
CA ALA A 147 -19.34 -3.58 -2.21
C ALA A 147 -19.27 -2.27 -2.98
N ARG A 148 -20.35 -1.94 -3.69
CA ARG A 148 -20.58 -0.64 -4.30
C ARG A 148 -21.99 -0.17 -4.06
N GLY A 149 -22.21 1.13 -4.10
CA GLY A 149 -23.54 1.70 -3.97
C GLY A 149 -23.54 3.18 -4.34
N ARG A 150 -24.73 3.74 -4.48
CA ARG A 150 -24.91 5.17 -4.76
C ARG A 150 -24.90 5.95 -3.45
N LEU A 151 -23.98 6.88 -3.32
CA LEU A 151 -23.94 7.81 -2.19
C LEU A 151 -24.99 8.88 -2.37
N ILE A 152 -25.94 8.94 -1.45
CA ILE A 152 -26.91 10.02 -1.30
C ILE A 152 -26.42 10.92 -0.18
N ASP A 153 -26.13 12.14 -0.54
CA ASP A 153 -25.62 13.18 0.34
C ASP A 153 -26.79 13.95 1.01
N GLY A 154 -26.50 14.70 2.06
CA GLY A 154 -27.45 15.54 2.77
C GLY A 154 -27.35 15.41 4.30
N ALA A 155 -28.38 15.88 5.03
CA ALA A 155 -28.40 15.86 6.49
C ALA A 155 -28.39 14.43 7.06
N GLN A 156 -28.89 13.44 6.32
CA GLN A 156 -28.90 12.01 6.64
C GLN A 156 -28.28 11.26 5.44
N PRO A 157 -26.94 11.21 5.34
CA PRO A 157 -26.28 10.56 4.21
C PRO A 157 -26.50 9.04 4.26
N ARG A 158 -26.66 8.44 3.09
CA ARG A 158 -26.92 6.99 2.99
C ARG A 158 -26.44 6.40 1.69
N ILE A 159 -26.31 5.08 1.68
CA ILE A 159 -26.07 4.28 0.48
C ILE A 159 -27.39 3.74 -0.06
N GLU A 160 -27.59 3.91 -1.35
CA GLU A 160 -28.69 3.28 -2.11
C GLU A 160 -28.10 2.30 -3.15
N ASN A 161 -28.94 1.36 -3.60
CA ASN A 161 -28.57 0.39 -4.65
C ASN A 161 -27.27 -0.38 -4.31
N LEU A 162 -27.16 -0.84 -3.07
CA LEU A 162 -26.06 -1.69 -2.62
C LEU A 162 -25.92 -2.94 -3.49
N GLN A 163 -24.70 -3.21 -3.96
CA GLN A 163 -24.34 -4.42 -4.69
C GLN A 163 -23.01 -4.96 -4.17
N ILE A 164 -22.93 -6.27 -4.01
CA ILE A 164 -21.68 -6.96 -3.73
C ILE A 164 -21.06 -7.33 -5.07
N THR A 165 -19.80 -6.91 -5.28
CA THR A 165 -19.08 -7.15 -6.55
C THR A 165 -17.99 -8.22 -6.42
N PHE A 166 -17.49 -8.48 -5.20
CA PHE A 166 -16.48 -9.52 -4.98
C PHE A 166 -16.57 -10.06 -3.55
N ARG A 167 -16.30 -11.36 -3.41
CA ARG A 167 -16.10 -12.04 -2.12
C ARG A 167 -14.84 -12.88 -2.15
N MET A 168 -13.90 -12.60 -1.25
CA MET A 168 -12.73 -13.44 -1.04
C MET A 168 -13.12 -14.85 -0.58
N LEU A 169 -12.53 -15.88 -1.19
CA LEU A 169 -12.73 -17.29 -0.87
C LEU A 169 -11.39 -18.00 -0.66
N PRO A 170 -11.32 -18.99 0.24
CA PRO A 170 -12.40 -19.43 1.14
C PRO A 170 -12.67 -18.44 2.28
N THR A 171 -13.83 -18.61 2.94
CA THR A 171 -14.09 -18.02 4.26
C THR A 171 -13.14 -18.61 5.30
N MET A 172 -12.63 -17.79 6.24
CA MET A 172 -11.68 -18.22 7.26
C MET A 172 -12.04 -17.62 8.62
N GLU A 173 -11.92 -18.41 9.69
CA GLU A 173 -11.98 -17.90 11.06
C GLU A 173 -10.62 -17.28 11.41
N SER A 174 -10.46 -16.00 11.09
CA SER A 174 -9.28 -15.23 11.41
C SER A 174 -9.59 -13.73 11.45
N THR A 175 -8.86 -13.01 12.28
CA THR A 175 -8.98 -11.55 12.45
C THR A 175 -7.74 -10.79 11.97
N GLN A 176 -6.80 -11.50 11.33
CA GLN A 176 -5.51 -10.94 10.93
C GLN A 176 -5.33 -11.00 9.41
N HIS A 177 -4.32 -10.29 8.91
CA HIS A 177 -3.89 -10.21 7.51
C HIS A 177 -5.07 -9.99 6.57
N CYS A 178 -5.67 -8.80 6.69
CA CYS A 178 -6.91 -8.48 6.03
C CYS A 178 -6.74 -7.94 4.60
N GLY A 179 -5.63 -7.29 4.27
CA GLY A 179 -5.52 -6.56 3.01
C GLY A 179 -6.53 -5.42 2.93
N GLY A 180 -7.17 -5.23 1.77
CA GLY A 180 -8.39 -4.44 1.62
C GLY A 180 -8.30 -3.22 0.73
N ARG A 181 -7.13 -2.77 0.26
CA ARG A 181 -7.00 -1.60 -0.61
C ARG A 181 -7.61 -1.84 -1.99
N LEU A 182 -8.28 -0.81 -2.50
CA LEU A 182 -8.84 -0.71 -3.85
C LEU A 182 -8.02 0.25 -4.70
N VAL A 183 -7.80 -0.08 -5.97
CA VAL A 183 -7.15 0.83 -6.92
C VAL A 183 -7.83 0.70 -8.29
N PHE A 184 -8.50 1.75 -8.74
CA PHE A 184 -9.00 1.81 -10.11
C PHE A 184 -7.86 2.05 -11.10
N ALA A 185 -7.80 1.21 -12.13
CA ALA A 185 -6.92 1.41 -13.27
C ALA A 185 -7.54 2.37 -14.30
N PRO A 186 -6.74 2.97 -15.20
CA PRO A 186 -7.25 3.87 -16.24
C PRO A 186 -8.28 3.24 -17.19
N ASP A 187 -8.23 1.91 -17.36
CA ASP A 187 -9.22 1.13 -18.12
C ASP A 187 -10.51 0.85 -17.33
N THR A 188 -10.65 1.47 -16.16
CA THR A 188 -11.75 1.33 -15.20
C THR A 188 -11.79 0.02 -14.43
N THR A 189 -10.92 -0.95 -14.72
CA THR A 189 -10.83 -2.17 -13.90
C THR A 189 -10.35 -1.85 -12.47
N LEU A 190 -10.68 -2.73 -11.54
CA LEU A 190 -10.42 -2.53 -10.11
C LEU A 190 -9.48 -3.61 -9.59
N PHE A 191 -8.31 -3.19 -9.10
CA PHE A 191 -7.44 -4.04 -8.31
C PHE A 191 -7.91 -4.07 -6.85
N VAL A 192 -7.91 -5.28 -6.26
CA VAL A 192 -8.21 -5.50 -4.85
C VAL A 192 -7.06 -6.30 -4.24
N VAL A 193 -6.46 -5.81 -3.18
CA VAL A 193 -5.35 -6.50 -2.52
C VAL A 193 -5.83 -7.29 -1.31
N LEU A 194 -5.31 -8.50 -1.14
CA LEU A 194 -5.81 -9.49 -0.19
C LEU A 194 -4.67 -10.04 0.68
N GLY A 195 -4.98 -10.28 1.96
CA GLY A 195 -4.09 -10.97 2.89
C GLY A 195 -4.34 -12.47 2.97
N GLU A 196 -3.38 -13.22 3.52
CA GLU A 196 -3.46 -14.70 3.65
C GLU A 196 -4.05 -15.18 4.99
N ARG A 197 -4.54 -14.27 5.82
CA ARG A 197 -5.28 -14.51 7.06
C ARG A 197 -4.46 -14.94 8.28
N SER A 198 -3.12 -14.97 8.22
CA SER A 198 -2.17 -15.20 9.33
C SER A 198 -2.22 -16.57 10.01
N ILE A 199 -3.16 -17.43 9.68
CA ILE A 199 -3.25 -18.79 10.23
C ILE A 199 -2.62 -19.80 9.28
N MET A 200 -2.10 -20.92 9.79
CA MET A 200 -1.38 -21.91 8.95
C MET A 200 -2.20 -22.41 7.75
N PRO A 201 -3.50 -22.72 7.86
CA PRO A 201 -4.30 -23.08 6.71
C PRO A 201 -4.38 -21.98 5.64
N GLY A 202 -4.44 -20.71 6.03
CA GLY A 202 -4.45 -19.56 5.12
C GLY A 202 -3.08 -19.32 4.48
N ARG A 203 -2.00 -19.32 5.30
CA ARG A 203 -0.62 -19.15 4.83
C ARG A 203 -0.26 -20.11 3.70
N LYS A 204 -0.65 -21.40 3.83
CA LYS A 204 -0.41 -22.43 2.80
C LYS A 204 -1.10 -22.16 1.47
N GLN A 205 -2.13 -21.29 1.45
CA GLN A 205 -2.89 -20.96 0.26
C GLN A 205 -2.36 -19.72 -0.47
N ALA A 206 -1.37 -19.01 0.06
CA ALA A 206 -0.86 -17.79 -0.58
C ALA A 206 -0.34 -18.04 -2.02
N GLN A 207 0.24 -19.20 -2.29
CA GLN A 207 0.70 -19.64 -3.61
C GLN A 207 -0.31 -20.55 -4.34
N ASP A 208 -1.42 -20.93 -3.70
CA ASP A 208 -2.48 -21.72 -4.33
C ASP A 208 -3.39 -20.83 -5.19
N LEU A 209 -3.43 -21.10 -6.49
CA LEU A 209 -4.27 -20.35 -7.45
C LEU A 209 -5.76 -20.72 -7.36
N GLY A 210 -6.14 -21.76 -6.63
CA GLY A 210 -7.53 -22.09 -6.32
C GLY A 210 -8.15 -21.22 -5.22
N SER A 211 -7.35 -20.37 -4.58
CA SER A 211 -7.69 -19.53 -3.43
C SER A 211 -7.42 -18.05 -3.69
N HIS A 212 -8.24 -17.16 -3.07
CA HIS A 212 -7.99 -15.72 -3.09
C HIS A 212 -7.04 -15.23 -1.98
N LEU A 213 -6.61 -16.11 -1.07
CA LEU A 213 -5.76 -15.72 0.07
C LEU A 213 -4.37 -15.34 -0.40
N GLY A 214 -3.88 -14.16 0.04
CA GLY A 214 -2.55 -13.65 -0.35
C GLY A 214 -2.41 -13.35 -1.85
N LYS A 215 -3.35 -12.59 -2.40
CA LYS A 215 -3.44 -12.28 -3.83
C LYS A 215 -3.62 -10.78 -4.09
N VAL A 216 -3.25 -10.36 -5.27
CA VAL A 216 -3.88 -9.23 -5.93
C VAL A 216 -4.90 -9.81 -6.93
N VAL A 217 -6.13 -9.34 -6.89
CA VAL A 217 -7.16 -9.68 -7.87
C VAL A 217 -7.51 -8.46 -8.70
N ARG A 218 -7.99 -8.69 -9.94
CA ARG A 218 -8.46 -7.64 -10.84
C ARG A 218 -9.84 -8.01 -11.36
N ILE A 219 -10.80 -7.11 -11.15
CA ILE A 219 -12.21 -7.27 -11.53
C ILE A 219 -12.70 -6.04 -12.31
N ASN A 220 -13.77 -6.20 -13.06
CA ASN A 220 -14.53 -5.07 -13.59
C ASN A 220 -15.32 -4.38 -12.46
N PRO A 221 -15.78 -3.13 -12.65
CA PRO A 221 -16.57 -2.39 -11.65
C PRO A 221 -17.87 -3.09 -11.24
N ASP A 222 -18.41 -3.97 -12.06
CA ASP A 222 -19.61 -4.77 -11.78
C ASP A 222 -19.30 -6.11 -11.09
N GLY A 223 -18.03 -6.44 -10.89
CA GLY A 223 -17.56 -7.68 -10.29
C GLY A 223 -17.28 -8.81 -11.31
N SER A 224 -17.59 -8.61 -12.58
CA SER A 224 -17.22 -9.58 -13.62
C SER A 224 -15.70 -9.65 -13.82
N VAL A 225 -15.23 -10.77 -14.36
CA VAL A 225 -13.80 -10.99 -14.58
C VAL A 225 -13.36 -10.37 -15.91
N PRO A 226 -12.33 -9.51 -15.96
CA PRO A 226 -11.76 -9.03 -17.20
C PRO A 226 -11.24 -10.16 -18.07
N ARG A 227 -11.56 -10.14 -19.37
CA ARG A 227 -11.21 -11.21 -20.31
C ARG A 227 -9.71 -11.39 -20.51
N ASP A 228 -8.94 -10.37 -20.25
CA ASP A 228 -7.48 -10.35 -20.37
C ASP A 228 -6.75 -10.65 -19.04
N ASN A 229 -7.46 -11.09 -18.00
CA ASN A 229 -6.81 -11.57 -16.77
C ASN A 229 -5.94 -12.79 -17.07
N PRO A 230 -4.82 -12.98 -16.32
CA PRO A 230 -3.81 -13.99 -16.68
C PRO A 230 -4.32 -15.44 -16.63
N PHE A 231 -5.32 -15.71 -15.83
CA PHE A 231 -5.76 -17.09 -15.55
C PHE A 231 -7.20 -17.36 -15.96
N VAL A 232 -7.84 -16.49 -16.74
CA VAL A 232 -9.27 -16.52 -17.09
C VAL A 232 -9.72 -17.84 -17.73
N ASN A 233 -8.84 -18.53 -18.47
CA ASN A 233 -9.15 -19.78 -19.16
C ASN A 233 -8.49 -21.01 -18.50
N ARG A 234 -8.04 -20.92 -17.25
CA ARG A 234 -7.32 -22.00 -16.58
C ARG A 234 -8.25 -22.74 -15.62
N PRO A 235 -8.62 -24.01 -15.89
CA PRO A 235 -9.48 -24.80 -15.01
C PRO A 235 -8.90 -24.94 -13.60
N GLY A 236 -9.76 -24.85 -12.57
CA GLY A 236 -9.37 -24.97 -11.16
C GLY A 236 -8.66 -23.77 -10.58
N VAL A 237 -8.44 -22.70 -11.33
CA VAL A 237 -7.81 -21.46 -10.91
C VAL A 237 -8.85 -20.35 -10.78
N ARG A 238 -8.71 -19.49 -9.81
CA ARG A 238 -9.56 -18.30 -9.65
C ARG A 238 -9.23 -17.28 -10.75
N PRO A 239 -10.16 -16.99 -11.65
CA PRO A 239 -9.88 -16.17 -12.83
C PRO A 239 -9.66 -14.69 -12.52
N GLU A 240 -10.04 -14.24 -11.32
CA GLU A 240 -9.82 -12.87 -10.83
C GLU A 240 -8.36 -12.59 -10.49
N ILE A 241 -7.55 -13.62 -10.24
CA ILE A 241 -6.17 -13.47 -9.76
C ILE A 241 -5.32 -12.74 -10.81
N TRP A 242 -4.61 -11.69 -10.33
CA TRP A 242 -3.62 -10.95 -11.08
C TRP A 242 -2.19 -11.37 -10.71
N SER A 243 -1.89 -11.44 -9.40
CA SER A 243 -0.63 -11.95 -8.83
C SER A 243 -0.88 -12.73 -7.54
N TYR A 244 0.10 -13.49 -7.06
CA TYR A 244 -0.06 -14.39 -5.93
C TYR A 244 1.23 -14.51 -5.11
N GLY A 245 1.19 -15.29 -4.00
CA GLY A 245 2.33 -15.44 -3.12
C GLY A 245 2.60 -14.21 -2.24
N HIS A 246 1.55 -13.49 -1.85
CA HIS A 246 1.62 -12.34 -0.96
C HIS A 246 1.24 -12.72 0.48
N ARG A 247 1.77 -11.97 1.46
CA ARG A 247 1.45 -12.17 2.87
C ARG A 247 0.26 -11.31 3.30
N ASN A 248 0.44 -10.01 3.37
CA ASN A 248 -0.57 -9.06 3.85
C ASN A 248 -0.34 -7.69 3.22
N ILE A 249 -0.89 -7.50 2.04
CA ILE A 249 -0.79 -6.23 1.32
C ILE A 249 -1.74 -5.22 1.97
N LEU A 250 -1.21 -4.12 2.50
CA LEU A 250 -2.01 -3.08 3.18
C LEU A 250 -2.35 -1.91 2.28
N SER A 251 -1.53 -1.64 1.27
CA SER A 251 -1.82 -0.56 0.34
C SER A 251 -1.24 -0.82 -1.06
N ALA A 252 -1.82 -0.13 -2.00
CA ALA A 252 -1.46 -0.17 -3.41
C ALA A 252 -1.66 1.21 -4.05
N ALA A 253 -0.86 1.52 -5.06
CA ALA A 253 -0.99 2.74 -5.85
C ALA A 253 -0.46 2.52 -7.27
N LEU A 254 -1.02 3.25 -8.25
CA LEU A 254 -0.50 3.28 -9.61
C LEU A 254 0.45 4.46 -9.80
N ASP A 255 1.60 4.21 -10.44
CA ASP A 255 2.49 5.29 -10.85
C ASP A 255 2.03 5.94 -12.17
N ALA A 256 2.72 7.00 -12.60
CA ALA A 256 2.42 7.71 -13.84
C ALA A 256 2.53 6.84 -15.11
N ARG A 257 3.10 5.64 -15.01
CA ARG A 257 3.18 4.65 -16.09
C ARG A 257 2.14 3.54 -15.94
N ASN A 258 1.19 3.71 -15.01
CA ASN A 258 0.18 2.73 -14.64
C ASN A 258 0.76 1.40 -14.12
N GLN A 259 1.94 1.44 -13.50
CA GLN A 259 2.54 0.30 -12.84
C GLN A 259 1.98 0.21 -11.41
N LEU A 260 1.54 -0.97 -11.01
CA LEU A 260 0.96 -1.20 -9.69
C LEU A 260 2.06 -1.46 -8.66
N TRP A 261 2.16 -0.58 -7.69
CA TRP A 261 3.03 -0.69 -6.52
C TRP A 261 2.21 -1.11 -5.32
N VAL A 262 2.74 -2.03 -4.51
CA VAL A 262 2.11 -2.45 -3.25
C VAL A 262 3.12 -2.45 -2.12
N VAL A 263 2.61 -2.23 -0.91
CA VAL A 263 3.36 -2.46 0.33
C VAL A 263 2.69 -3.56 1.14
N GLU A 264 3.48 -4.48 1.63
CA GLU A 264 2.99 -5.59 2.43
C GLU A 264 3.80 -5.81 3.71
N MET A 265 3.09 -6.24 4.75
CA MET A 265 3.70 -6.52 6.05
C MET A 265 4.38 -7.88 6.03
N GLY A 266 5.64 -7.89 6.39
CA GLY A 266 6.39 -9.09 6.79
C GLY A 266 6.04 -9.58 8.19
N PRO A 267 6.67 -10.67 8.63
CA PRO A 267 6.58 -11.14 10.02
C PRO A 267 7.52 -10.32 10.93
N ARG A 268 8.46 -10.93 11.62
CA ARG A 268 9.55 -10.24 12.32
C ARG A 268 10.67 -9.98 11.31
N GLY A 269 10.76 -8.77 10.75
CA GLY A 269 11.55 -8.42 9.57
C GLY A 269 10.81 -8.68 8.25
N GLY A 270 11.31 -8.11 7.15
CA GLY A 270 10.85 -8.40 5.80
C GLY A 270 9.50 -7.79 5.40
N ASP A 271 9.17 -6.59 5.88
CA ASP A 271 8.17 -5.77 5.19
C ASP A 271 8.66 -5.45 3.79
N GLU A 272 7.76 -5.37 2.80
CA GLU A 272 8.16 -5.30 1.40
C GLU A 272 7.46 -4.18 0.63
N LEU A 273 8.21 -3.59 -0.30
CA LEU A 273 7.69 -2.81 -1.41
C LEU A 273 7.83 -3.64 -2.68
N ASN A 274 6.71 -3.95 -3.31
CA ASN A 274 6.65 -4.77 -4.51
C ASN A 274 6.12 -3.98 -5.71
N LEU A 275 6.73 -4.18 -6.89
CA LEU A 275 6.18 -3.77 -8.18
C LEU A 275 5.42 -4.95 -8.78
N VAL A 276 4.09 -4.87 -8.73
CA VAL A 276 3.22 -5.99 -9.09
C VAL A 276 3.14 -6.18 -10.60
N GLN A 277 3.45 -7.38 -11.05
CA GLN A 277 3.38 -7.81 -12.44
C GLN A 277 2.33 -8.91 -12.61
N ARG A 278 1.73 -8.94 -13.80
CA ARG A 278 0.72 -9.91 -14.21
C ARG A 278 1.24 -11.35 -14.13
N ALA A 279 0.50 -12.25 -13.50
CA ALA A 279 0.79 -13.69 -13.38
C ALA A 279 2.03 -14.06 -12.55
N LYS A 280 2.60 -13.15 -11.77
CA LYS A 280 3.82 -13.39 -11.00
C LYS A 280 3.56 -13.88 -9.58
N ASP A 281 4.48 -14.74 -9.10
CA ASP A 281 4.54 -15.27 -7.75
C ASP A 281 5.53 -14.44 -6.91
N TYR A 282 5.05 -13.88 -5.79
CA TYR A 282 5.87 -13.07 -4.85
C TYR A 282 6.43 -13.89 -3.69
N GLY A 283 6.22 -15.19 -3.73
CA GLY A 283 6.98 -16.20 -3.02
C GLY A 283 6.58 -16.49 -1.58
N TRP A 284 5.71 -15.70 -0.93
CA TRP A 284 5.24 -16.02 0.40
C TRP A 284 4.42 -17.33 0.42
N PRO A 285 4.66 -18.28 1.35
CA PRO A 285 5.64 -18.28 2.45
C PRO A 285 6.98 -18.97 2.12
N THR A 286 7.25 -19.32 0.88
CA THR A 286 8.43 -20.10 0.47
C THR A 286 9.71 -19.29 0.61
N ILE A 287 9.70 -18.03 0.22
CA ILE A 287 10.80 -17.06 0.37
C ILE A 287 10.34 -15.82 1.14
N GLY A 288 11.29 -15.05 1.66
CA GLY A 288 11.06 -13.79 2.37
C GLY A 288 12.28 -13.36 3.18
N TYR A 289 12.17 -12.21 3.85
CA TYR A 289 13.28 -11.57 4.57
C TYR A 289 13.05 -11.49 6.09
N GLY A 290 12.09 -12.25 6.62
CA GLY A 290 11.74 -12.24 8.04
C GLY A 290 11.65 -13.65 8.63
N GLU A 291 11.36 -13.70 9.92
CA GLU A 291 11.19 -14.94 10.70
C GLU A 291 9.90 -14.89 11.51
N GLU A 292 9.49 -15.99 12.13
CA GLU A 292 8.35 -15.99 13.04
C GLU A 292 8.59 -15.04 14.22
N TYR A 293 7.53 -14.51 14.83
CA TYR A 293 7.65 -13.68 16.05
C TYR A 293 8.30 -14.42 17.22
N SER A 294 8.33 -15.74 17.17
CA SER A 294 9.06 -16.62 18.12
C SER A 294 10.57 -16.75 17.83
N GLY A 295 11.07 -16.14 16.74
CA GLY A 295 12.45 -16.30 16.27
C GLY A 295 12.72 -17.60 15.50
N ARG A 296 11.68 -18.40 15.17
CA ARG A 296 11.85 -19.60 14.34
C ARG A 296 11.85 -19.24 12.85
N PRO A 297 12.64 -19.94 12.02
CA PRO A 297 12.63 -19.70 10.58
C PRO A 297 11.25 -19.99 9.96
N ILE A 298 10.80 -19.15 9.03
CA ILE A 298 9.70 -19.43 8.11
C ILE A 298 10.26 -19.96 6.81
N HIS A 299 11.27 -19.28 6.28
CA HIS A 299 11.88 -19.54 4.98
C HIS A 299 13.25 -20.22 5.16
N ARG A 300 13.69 -20.96 4.14
CA ARG A 300 15.06 -21.48 4.05
C ARG A 300 15.93 -20.60 3.15
N SER A 301 15.33 -19.73 2.36
CA SER A 301 16.02 -18.87 1.41
C SER A 301 15.24 -17.58 1.22
N THR A 302 15.94 -16.53 0.85
CA THR A 302 15.35 -15.25 0.42
C THR A 302 14.98 -15.25 -1.07
N GLN A 303 15.42 -16.27 -1.82
CA GLN A 303 15.23 -16.36 -3.27
C GLN A 303 14.90 -17.78 -3.70
N ALA A 304 14.06 -17.91 -4.74
CA ALA A 304 13.80 -19.18 -5.42
C ALA A 304 13.45 -18.93 -6.90
N PRO A 305 13.74 -19.90 -7.79
CA PRO A 305 13.40 -19.77 -9.22
C PRO A 305 11.89 -19.57 -9.43
N GLY A 306 11.53 -18.62 -10.28
CA GLY A 306 10.14 -18.33 -10.62
C GLY A 306 9.38 -17.46 -9.61
N MET A 307 10.05 -17.03 -8.53
CA MET A 307 9.50 -16.13 -7.53
C MET A 307 10.13 -14.74 -7.65
N GLU A 308 9.30 -13.70 -7.63
CA GLU A 308 9.74 -12.31 -7.76
C GLU A 308 10.38 -11.82 -6.46
N GLN A 309 11.31 -10.91 -6.60
CA GLN A 309 11.95 -10.25 -5.47
C GLN A 309 11.29 -8.91 -5.19
N PRO A 310 11.13 -8.51 -3.91
CA PRO A 310 10.72 -7.14 -3.61
C PRO A 310 11.72 -6.13 -4.16
N VAL A 311 11.20 -4.99 -4.59
CA VAL A 311 12.03 -3.85 -5.00
C VAL A 311 12.81 -3.32 -3.80
N TYR A 312 12.19 -3.38 -2.62
CA TYR A 312 12.79 -2.94 -1.37
C TYR A 312 12.17 -3.71 -0.19
N TYR A 313 12.95 -3.97 0.85
CA TYR A 313 12.44 -4.54 2.09
C TYR A 313 13.01 -3.83 3.33
N TRP A 314 12.28 -3.90 4.43
CA TRP A 314 12.68 -3.35 5.71
C TRP A 314 12.93 -4.45 6.73
N ASP A 315 14.10 -4.38 7.37
CA ASP A 315 14.44 -5.15 8.56
C ASP A 315 15.33 -4.28 9.47
N PRO A 316 14.83 -3.82 10.62
CA PRO A 316 13.51 -4.05 11.25
C PRO A 316 12.31 -3.53 10.47
N VAL A 317 11.13 -4.09 10.77
CA VAL A 317 9.85 -3.73 10.14
C VAL A 317 9.43 -2.28 10.41
N ILE A 318 8.72 -1.69 9.46
CA ILE A 318 8.00 -0.42 9.60
C ILE A 318 6.51 -0.62 9.86
N ALA A 319 5.98 -1.83 9.59
CA ALA A 319 4.57 -2.15 9.47
C ALA A 319 3.86 -1.18 8.50
N PRO A 320 4.13 -1.29 7.18
CA PRO A 320 3.61 -0.36 6.18
C PRO A 320 2.08 -0.40 6.12
N SER A 321 1.49 0.75 5.82
CA SER A 321 0.06 0.91 5.68
C SER A 321 -0.26 1.74 4.43
N GLY A 322 -0.95 2.91 4.54
CA GLY A 322 -1.27 3.74 3.39
C GLY A 322 -0.07 4.05 2.49
N LEU A 323 -0.28 4.05 1.18
CA LEU A 323 0.73 4.35 0.16
C LEU A 323 0.17 5.34 -0.86
N THR A 324 0.89 6.41 -1.11
CA THR A 324 0.64 7.29 -2.25
C THR A 324 1.92 7.59 -3.02
N ILE A 325 1.81 7.81 -4.32
CA ILE A 325 2.89 8.30 -5.18
C ILE A 325 2.64 9.77 -5.44
N TYR A 326 3.51 10.61 -4.90
CA TYR A 326 3.27 12.04 -4.91
C TYR A 326 3.41 12.65 -6.30
N SER A 327 2.43 13.44 -6.73
CA SER A 327 2.40 14.14 -8.01
C SER A 327 2.07 15.64 -7.89
N GLY A 328 1.77 16.10 -6.68
CA GLY A 328 1.26 17.44 -6.41
C GLY A 328 2.27 18.58 -6.61
N PRO A 329 1.80 19.83 -6.58
CA PRO A 329 2.65 20.99 -6.77
C PRO A 329 3.33 21.50 -5.49
N LEU A 330 2.79 21.17 -4.30
CA LEU A 330 3.26 21.77 -3.04
C LEU A 330 4.63 21.31 -2.60
N PHE A 331 5.01 20.06 -2.94
CA PHE A 331 6.32 19.49 -2.64
C PHE A 331 7.00 19.04 -3.94
N PRO A 332 7.57 19.97 -4.74
CA PRO A 332 8.17 19.62 -6.03
C PRO A 332 9.27 18.56 -5.94
N GLU A 333 10.01 18.54 -4.84
CA GLU A 333 11.08 17.57 -4.55
C GLU A 333 10.57 16.15 -4.25
N TRP A 334 9.26 15.99 -3.98
CA TRP A 334 8.62 14.69 -3.72
C TRP A 334 7.96 14.07 -4.96
N ARG A 335 7.90 14.78 -6.07
CA ARG A 335 7.24 14.24 -7.28
C ARG A 335 7.86 12.92 -7.71
N GLY A 336 7.01 11.90 -7.88
CA GLY A 336 7.40 10.52 -8.19
C GLY A 336 7.95 9.74 -7.01
N ASN A 337 8.02 10.33 -5.81
CA ASN A 337 8.40 9.59 -4.61
C ASN A 337 7.19 8.83 -4.04
N LEU A 338 7.46 7.70 -3.39
CA LEU A 338 6.48 6.97 -2.60
C LEU A 338 6.44 7.54 -1.19
N LEU A 339 5.22 7.73 -0.69
CA LEU A 339 4.97 8.15 0.69
C LEU A 339 4.14 7.06 1.35
N ILE A 340 4.65 6.49 2.44
CA ILE A 340 4.12 5.28 3.08
C ILE A 340 3.90 5.57 4.56
N GLY A 341 2.70 5.24 5.07
CA GLY A 341 2.43 5.28 6.50
C GLY A 341 3.08 4.10 7.21
N GLY A 342 3.85 4.37 8.26
CA GLY A 342 4.44 3.34 9.11
C GLY A 342 3.72 3.22 10.44
N LEU A 343 3.15 2.05 10.72
CA LEU A 343 2.43 1.80 11.97
C LEU A 343 3.41 1.48 13.12
N ALA A 344 4.43 0.66 12.86
CA ALA A 344 5.45 0.31 13.86
C ALA A 344 6.51 1.39 13.97
N SER A 345 6.94 1.96 12.87
CA SER A 345 7.93 3.04 12.85
C SER A 345 7.39 4.39 13.31
N GLN A 346 6.05 4.55 13.42
CA GLN A 346 5.39 5.81 13.80
C GLN A 346 5.91 7.01 12.99
N ALA A 347 6.04 6.82 11.70
CA ALA A 347 6.61 7.80 10.78
C ALA A 347 5.88 7.79 9.44
N LEU A 348 5.98 8.89 8.72
CA LEU A 348 5.75 8.94 7.29
C LEU A 348 7.07 8.62 6.59
N ILE A 349 7.11 7.51 5.86
CA ILE A 349 8.29 7.06 5.13
C ILE A 349 8.24 7.63 3.72
N ARG A 350 9.28 8.32 3.29
CA ARG A 350 9.47 8.75 1.91
C ARG A 350 10.56 7.92 1.25
N LEU A 351 10.22 7.30 0.11
CA LEU A 351 11.19 6.59 -0.74
C LEU A 351 11.39 7.35 -2.04
N VAL A 352 12.64 7.62 -2.35
CA VAL A 352 13.04 8.19 -3.64
C VAL A 352 13.28 7.06 -4.63
N LEU A 353 12.54 7.07 -5.74
CA LEU A 353 12.68 6.09 -6.81
C LEU A 353 13.51 6.64 -7.97
N ARG A 354 14.36 5.77 -8.54
CA ARG A 354 15.01 5.98 -9.83
C ARG A 354 15.00 4.66 -10.61
N ASN A 355 14.38 4.66 -11.80
CA ASN A 355 14.27 3.45 -12.63
C ASN A 355 13.74 2.23 -11.88
N ASN A 356 12.65 2.40 -11.13
CA ASN A 356 12.03 1.37 -10.28
C ASN A 356 12.96 0.80 -9.19
N ARG A 357 14.01 1.53 -8.79
CA ARG A 357 14.87 1.19 -7.66
C ARG A 357 14.76 2.26 -6.59
N VAL A 358 14.77 1.86 -5.34
CA VAL A 358 14.87 2.79 -4.21
C VAL A 358 16.32 3.27 -4.11
N VAL A 359 16.51 4.58 -4.14
CA VAL A 359 17.83 5.22 -4.05
C VAL A 359 17.95 6.12 -2.83
N GLY A 360 16.90 6.30 -2.06
CA GLY A 360 16.91 7.09 -0.83
C GLY A 360 15.67 6.81 0.02
N GLU A 361 15.86 6.88 1.34
CA GLU A 361 14.79 6.74 2.35
C GLU A 361 14.84 7.92 3.32
N GLU A 362 13.66 8.35 3.78
CA GLU A 362 13.50 9.35 4.82
C GLU A 362 12.36 8.98 5.77
N ARG A 363 12.53 9.29 7.06
CA ARG A 363 11.52 9.12 8.11
C ARG A 363 11.04 10.49 8.57
N LEU A 364 9.85 10.89 8.17
CA LEU A 364 9.22 12.16 8.48
C LEU A 364 8.22 12.02 9.62
N LEU A 365 7.91 13.12 10.28
CA LEU A 365 6.86 13.23 11.31
C LEU A 365 7.03 12.31 12.53
N THR A 366 8.22 11.82 12.80
CA THR A 366 8.53 10.95 13.96
C THR A 366 8.19 11.59 15.30
N HIS A 367 8.23 12.93 15.39
CA HIS A 367 7.88 13.70 16.58
C HIS A 367 6.39 13.62 16.95
N LEU A 368 5.52 13.13 16.06
CA LEU A 368 4.09 12.92 16.35
C LEU A 368 3.89 11.67 17.21
N HIS A 369 4.84 10.74 17.24
CA HIS A 369 4.73 9.47 17.97
C HIS A 369 3.42 8.71 17.67
N SER A 370 2.88 8.86 16.47
CA SER A 370 1.59 8.31 16.05
C SER A 370 1.77 7.27 14.95
N ARG A 371 0.98 6.21 15.04
CA ARG A 371 0.89 5.18 14.01
C ARG A 371 0.20 5.77 12.78
N ILE A 372 0.90 5.90 11.67
CA ILE A 372 0.33 6.48 10.44
C ILE A 372 -0.38 5.37 9.64
N ARG A 373 -1.70 5.46 9.57
CA ARG A 373 -2.56 4.47 8.90
C ARG A 373 -2.73 4.77 7.42
N GLU A 374 -3.05 6.01 7.08
CA GLU A 374 -3.37 6.39 5.71
C GLU A 374 -2.52 7.56 5.26
N VAL A 375 -2.17 7.56 3.99
CA VAL A 375 -1.45 8.65 3.33
C VAL A 375 -2.07 8.88 1.97
N VAL A 376 -2.75 10.01 1.79
CA VAL A 376 -3.37 10.39 0.51
C VAL A 376 -2.94 11.78 0.10
N GLN A 377 -2.78 12.01 -1.19
CA GLN A 377 -2.63 13.34 -1.75
C GLN A 377 -3.99 13.96 -1.99
N GLY A 378 -4.25 15.12 -1.38
CA GLY A 378 -5.45 15.92 -1.67
C GLY A 378 -5.39 16.62 -3.02
N PRO A 379 -6.54 17.06 -3.53
CA PRO A 379 -6.66 17.68 -4.86
C PRO A 379 -5.82 18.96 -5.03
N GLU A 380 -5.48 19.64 -3.93
CA GLU A 380 -4.62 20.83 -3.94
C GLU A 380 -3.11 20.49 -3.83
N GLY A 381 -2.77 19.19 -3.65
CA GLY A 381 -1.40 18.71 -3.52
C GLY A 381 -0.88 18.64 -2.08
N ALA A 382 -1.68 18.96 -1.07
CA ALA A 382 -1.35 18.65 0.31
C ALA A 382 -1.42 17.14 0.56
N LEU A 383 -0.71 16.64 1.59
CA LEU A 383 -0.93 15.28 2.06
C LEU A 383 -1.96 15.27 3.18
N TYR A 384 -2.75 14.21 3.22
CA TYR A 384 -3.68 13.92 4.31
C TYR A 384 -3.34 12.57 4.92
N LEU A 385 -3.30 12.54 6.24
CA LEU A 385 -2.91 11.35 7.01
C LEU A 385 -4.02 10.99 7.99
N LEU A 386 -4.20 9.68 8.22
CA LEU A 386 -4.96 9.18 9.37
C LEU A 386 -4.04 8.52 10.37
N THR A 387 -4.31 8.71 11.66
CA THR A 387 -3.60 8.00 12.73
C THR A 387 -4.41 6.78 13.20
N ASP A 388 -3.73 5.65 13.48
CA ASP A 388 -4.35 4.36 13.87
C ASP A 388 -4.52 4.28 15.40
N GLU A 389 -5.42 5.10 15.93
CA GLU A 389 -5.66 5.27 17.36
C GLU A 389 -7.17 5.25 17.65
N SER A 390 -7.58 4.95 18.90
CA SER A 390 -9.01 5.02 19.32
C SER A 390 -9.55 6.45 19.32
N ASN A 391 -8.69 7.45 19.41
CA ASN A 391 -8.99 8.85 19.16
C ASN A 391 -8.20 9.32 17.93
N GLY A 392 -8.42 8.63 16.81
CA GLY A 392 -7.71 8.85 15.57
C GLY A 392 -7.93 10.25 15.01
N LYS A 393 -6.91 10.74 14.32
CA LYS A 393 -6.85 12.10 13.77
C LYS A 393 -6.78 12.08 12.26
N LEU A 394 -7.38 13.09 11.66
CA LEU A 394 -7.19 13.49 10.28
C LEU A 394 -6.24 14.69 10.28
N LEU A 395 -5.04 14.50 9.74
CA LEU A 395 -3.99 15.51 9.67
C LEU A 395 -3.80 15.97 8.23
N LYS A 396 -3.49 17.25 8.04
CA LYS A 396 -3.10 17.85 6.76
C LYS A 396 -1.65 18.30 6.84
N ILE A 397 -0.85 17.98 5.83
CA ILE A 397 0.55 18.35 5.71
C ILE A 397 0.73 19.29 4.53
N THR A 398 1.29 20.46 4.80
CA THR A 398 1.62 21.48 3.79
C THR A 398 3.05 21.97 3.99
N PRO A 399 3.64 22.65 3.02
CA PRO A 399 4.78 23.52 3.29
C PRO A 399 4.43 24.57 4.36
N ARG A 400 5.42 24.87 5.21
CA ARG A 400 5.31 25.92 6.22
C ARG A 400 5.52 27.31 5.61
#